data_a95e88461cbf2fecb8ed3797ae9d9eb4
#
_entry.id   a95e88461cbf2fecb8ed3797ae9d9eb4
#
_cell.length_a   1.000
_cell.length_b   1.000
_cell.length_c   1.000
_cell.angle_alpha   90.00
_cell.angle_beta   90.00
_cell.angle_gamma   90.00
#
_symmetry.space_group_name_H-M   'P 1'
#
loop_
_entity.id
_entity.type
_entity.pdbx_description
1 polymer ?
#
loop_
_entity_poly.entity_id
_entity_poly.type
_entity_poly.pdbx_seq_one_letter_code
_entity_poly.pdbx_strand_id
1 'polypeptide(L)'
;MSTLNRYTNGTIQVDRLYGKIALEEAVGSTHWDAYQTYPVTNQIYGYDGVPFDKSIGADIIERLTDVPARLASMDDSGIGYVIVSLTSPGIEGVFDPANATAFARQANNEMYTNYVQPHPDRFGFFASVPMQDPAAAATELERAVTQLGALGALINGYSQLGTPANHTVRYLDDPACAPFWAKVAELDVPVYLHPRPPPPSQQQLYHGYPMLAHAAYGFGAETAGHALRLMLSGLFDRHPTVRVVLGHCAEALPFLAHRVDQRLLIGVPGADGPHQRSVRYYLRNNFYATLAGVRRLSTVRDTIEEMGEDRVLWSVDYPYESNEDAADWFDGVEGLGNETKRKVGWGNAERIFGMRGGGH
;
A
#
# COMPACT_ATOMS: atom_id res chain seq x y z
N MET A 1 -16.07 -15.30 -20.30
CA MET A 1 -16.48 -16.06 -19.08
C MET A 1 -15.24 -16.14 -18.20
N SER A 2 -15.22 -15.36 -17.13
CA SER A 2 -14.08 -15.24 -16.23
C SER A 2 -13.81 -16.56 -15.52
N THR A 3 -12.63 -17.13 -15.72
CA THR A 3 -12.17 -18.37 -15.08
C THR A 3 -11.53 -18.11 -13.70
N LEU A 4 -11.64 -16.91 -13.14
CA LEU A 4 -11.12 -16.55 -11.82
C LEU A 4 -12.05 -16.90 -10.66
N ASN A 5 -13.30 -17.32 -10.92
CA ASN A 5 -14.29 -17.72 -9.91
C ASN A 5 -14.23 -19.20 -9.53
N ARG A 6 -13.07 -19.81 -9.35
CA ARG A 6 -12.98 -21.25 -9.00
C ARG A 6 -12.74 -21.53 -7.51
N TYR A 7 -12.94 -20.59 -6.63
CA TYR A 7 -12.86 -20.82 -5.19
C TYR A 7 -14.20 -20.64 -4.44
N THR A 8 -15.30 -20.43 -5.14
CA THR A 8 -16.62 -20.52 -4.52
C THR A 8 -17.04 -21.98 -4.45
N ASN A 9 -16.70 -22.64 -3.37
CA ASN A 9 -17.43 -23.82 -2.93
C ASN A 9 -18.86 -23.38 -2.60
N GLY A 10 -19.84 -24.07 -3.21
CA GLY A 10 -21.27 -23.75 -3.19
C GLY A 10 -21.80 -23.19 -1.88
N THR A 11 -22.57 -22.13 -2.01
CA THR A 11 -23.48 -21.49 -1.03
C THR A 11 -23.31 -21.91 0.43
N ILE A 12 -22.21 -21.55 1.05
CA ILE A 12 -22.13 -21.44 2.50
C ILE A 12 -22.65 -20.02 2.77
N GLN A 13 -23.79 -19.92 3.46
CA GLN A 13 -24.26 -18.65 3.97
C GLN A 13 -23.28 -18.22 5.07
N VAL A 14 -22.40 -17.26 4.78
CA VAL A 14 -21.45 -16.71 5.73
C VAL A 14 -22.12 -15.55 6.45
N ASP A 15 -22.11 -15.57 7.77
CA ASP A 15 -22.57 -14.41 8.55
C ASP A 15 -21.65 -13.23 8.27
N ARG A 16 -22.17 -12.19 7.61
CA ARG A 16 -21.42 -11.00 7.21
C ARG A 16 -20.98 -10.19 8.43
N LEU A 17 -19.67 -9.92 8.55
CA LEU A 17 -19.14 -8.96 9.50
C LEU A 17 -19.24 -7.55 8.89
N TYR A 18 -19.89 -6.64 9.60
CA TYR A 18 -20.06 -5.25 9.18
C TYR A 18 -19.03 -4.33 9.85
N GLY A 19 -18.74 -3.20 9.20
CA GLY A 19 -17.85 -2.17 9.74
C GLY A 19 -16.38 -2.38 9.44
N LYS A 20 -16.01 -3.32 8.53
CA LYS A 20 -14.62 -3.50 8.09
C LYS A 20 -14.04 -2.20 7.54
N ILE A 21 -12.75 -1.95 7.84
CA ILE A 21 -12.00 -0.78 7.37
C ILE A 21 -10.91 -1.27 6.42
N ALA A 22 -10.93 -0.80 5.16
CA ALA A 22 -9.97 -1.17 4.13
C ALA A 22 -9.02 -0.01 3.80
N LEU A 23 -7.73 -0.32 3.60
CA LEU A 23 -6.66 0.68 3.53
C LEU A 23 -5.89 0.69 2.19
N GLU A 24 -5.98 -0.36 1.39
CA GLU A 24 -5.26 -0.51 0.11
C GLU A 24 -6.29 -0.51 -1.02
N GLU A 25 -6.85 0.68 -1.27
CA GLU A 25 -8.03 0.86 -2.10
C GLU A 25 -7.73 1.92 -3.17
N ALA A 26 -7.36 1.44 -4.35
CA ALA A 26 -6.84 2.29 -5.41
C ALA A 26 -7.91 3.14 -6.09
N VAL A 27 -7.55 4.38 -6.44
CA VAL A 27 -8.35 5.28 -7.26
C VAL A 27 -7.52 5.87 -8.40
N GLY A 28 -8.18 6.23 -9.49
CA GLY A 28 -7.59 6.97 -10.59
C GLY A 28 -7.61 8.48 -10.37
N SER A 29 -6.98 9.21 -11.29
CA SER A 29 -7.03 10.66 -11.36
C SER A 29 -7.34 11.10 -12.78
N THR A 30 -8.17 12.12 -12.95
CA THR A 30 -8.46 12.75 -14.26
C THR A 30 -7.27 13.55 -14.79
N HIS A 31 -6.29 13.86 -13.93
CA HIS A 31 -5.10 14.61 -14.29
C HIS A 31 -3.92 13.74 -14.74
N TRP A 32 -4.09 12.43 -14.72
CA TRP A 32 -3.02 11.47 -14.97
C TRP A 32 -2.26 11.72 -16.26
N ASP A 33 -2.99 11.85 -17.38
CA ASP A 33 -2.38 12.01 -18.71
C ASP A 33 -1.59 13.32 -18.87
N ALA A 34 -1.93 14.36 -18.11
CA ALA A 34 -1.26 15.66 -18.18
C ALA A 34 0.18 15.62 -17.63
N TYR A 35 0.49 14.67 -16.76
CA TYR A 35 1.78 14.60 -16.03
C TYR A 35 2.61 13.37 -16.34
N GLN A 36 2.02 12.38 -17.01
CA GLN A 36 2.73 11.14 -17.34
C GLN A 36 3.62 11.31 -18.57
N THR A 37 4.84 10.86 -18.43
CA THR A 37 5.81 10.78 -19.54
C THR A 37 5.80 9.42 -20.22
N TYR A 38 5.10 8.43 -19.66
CA TYR A 38 4.85 7.12 -20.24
C TYR A 38 3.35 6.90 -20.45
N PRO A 39 2.94 6.16 -21.47
CA PRO A 39 1.56 5.71 -21.60
C PRO A 39 1.12 4.95 -20.33
N VAL A 40 -0.05 5.30 -19.80
CA VAL A 40 -0.63 4.65 -18.60
C VAL A 40 -0.66 3.14 -18.74
N THR A 41 -0.95 2.64 -19.93
CA THR A 41 -0.95 1.21 -20.23
C THR A 41 0.39 0.52 -19.98
N ASN A 42 1.52 1.17 -20.28
CA ASN A 42 2.85 0.59 -20.05
C ASN A 42 3.26 0.67 -18.58
N GLN A 43 2.61 1.51 -17.78
CA GLN A 43 2.90 1.69 -16.36
C GLN A 43 1.99 0.85 -15.46
N ILE A 44 0.71 0.74 -15.79
CA ILE A 44 -0.22 -0.15 -15.08
C ILE A 44 0.12 -1.61 -15.37
N TYR A 45 0.56 -1.93 -16.58
CA TYR A 45 0.92 -3.28 -17.00
C TYR A 45 2.44 -3.53 -17.12
N GLY A 46 3.25 -2.53 -16.86
CA GLY A 46 4.66 -2.54 -16.49
C GLY A 46 5.67 -3.04 -17.51
N TYR A 47 5.27 -3.55 -18.65
CA TYR A 47 6.19 -4.08 -19.64
C TYR A 47 5.61 -4.07 -21.05
N ASP A 48 6.40 -3.60 -22.03
CA ASP A 48 6.12 -3.84 -23.44
C ASP A 48 6.01 -5.35 -23.69
N GLY A 49 4.83 -5.80 -24.08
CA GLY A 49 4.60 -7.21 -24.44
C GLY A 49 3.98 -8.10 -23.37
N VAL A 50 3.54 -7.59 -22.22
CA VAL A 50 2.73 -8.38 -21.30
C VAL A 50 1.37 -8.65 -21.94
N PRO A 51 1.00 -9.93 -22.19
CA PRO A 51 -0.32 -10.28 -22.68
C PRO A 51 -1.34 -10.09 -21.55
N PHE A 52 -1.95 -8.93 -21.49
CA PHE A 52 -3.02 -8.65 -20.54
C PHE A 52 -4.37 -8.77 -21.22
N ASP A 53 -5.35 -9.37 -20.54
CA ASP A 53 -6.72 -9.38 -21.04
C ASP A 53 -7.28 -7.97 -20.99
N LYS A 54 -7.46 -7.37 -22.17
CA LYS A 54 -7.92 -5.97 -22.29
C LYS A 54 -9.31 -5.74 -21.70
N SER A 55 -10.15 -6.78 -21.59
CA SER A 55 -11.49 -6.64 -21.00
C SER A 55 -11.39 -6.48 -19.48
N ILE A 56 -10.52 -7.24 -18.82
CA ILE A 56 -10.23 -7.12 -17.39
C ILE A 56 -9.62 -5.75 -17.10
N GLY A 57 -8.66 -5.31 -17.92
CA GLY A 57 -8.02 -4.01 -17.75
C GLY A 57 -9.00 -2.84 -17.91
N ALA A 58 -9.92 -2.90 -18.87
CA ALA A 58 -10.92 -1.86 -19.07
C ALA A 58 -11.88 -1.74 -17.86
N ASP A 59 -12.34 -2.87 -17.34
CA ASP A 59 -13.21 -2.93 -16.15
C ASP A 59 -12.49 -2.36 -14.90
N ILE A 60 -11.22 -2.68 -14.69
CA ILE A 60 -10.42 -2.11 -13.60
C ILE A 60 -10.32 -0.59 -13.75
N ILE A 61 -9.98 -0.08 -14.94
CA ILE A 61 -9.83 1.37 -15.20
C ILE A 61 -11.15 2.10 -14.92
N GLU A 62 -12.28 1.57 -15.32
CA GLU A 62 -13.60 2.15 -15.04
C GLU A 62 -13.84 2.22 -13.52
N ARG A 63 -13.62 1.13 -12.81
CA ARG A 63 -13.83 1.05 -11.36
C ARG A 63 -12.87 1.91 -10.52
N LEU A 64 -11.73 2.33 -11.07
CA LEU A 64 -10.82 3.26 -10.39
C LEU A 64 -11.46 4.63 -10.12
N THR A 65 -12.49 5.02 -10.89
CA THR A 65 -13.14 6.34 -10.76
C THR A 65 -14.63 6.26 -10.49
N ASP A 66 -15.24 5.06 -10.51
CA ASP A 66 -16.68 4.87 -10.27
C ASP A 66 -16.99 4.82 -8.77
N VAL A 67 -17.30 6.00 -8.19
CA VAL A 67 -17.66 6.11 -6.76
C VAL A 67 -18.97 5.40 -6.43
N PRO A 68 -20.05 5.53 -7.22
CA PRO A 68 -21.29 4.79 -6.98
C PRO A 68 -21.14 3.27 -6.96
N ALA A 69 -20.40 2.70 -7.93
CA ALA A 69 -20.14 1.25 -7.96
C ALA A 69 -19.30 0.80 -6.77
N ARG A 70 -18.31 1.61 -6.36
CA ARG A 70 -17.49 1.33 -5.17
C ARG A 70 -18.34 1.30 -3.90
N LEU A 71 -19.21 2.30 -3.69
CA LEU A 71 -20.11 2.35 -2.53
C LEU A 71 -21.04 1.13 -2.48
N ALA A 72 -21.65 0.76 -3.61
CA ALA A 72 -22.51 -0.43 -3.69
C ALA A 72 -21.73 -1.71 -3.33
N SER A 73 -20.52 -1.90 -3.88
CA SER A 73 -19.67 -3.04 -3.57
C SER A 73 -19.22 -3.07 -2.10
N MET A 74 -18.97 -1.90 -1.48
CA MET A 74 -18.68 -1.79 -0.05
C MET A 74 -19.87 -2.24 0.80
N ASP A 75 -21.09 -1.80 0.44
CA ASP A 75 -22.31 -2.15 1.17
C ASP A 75 -22.58 -3.65 1.11
N ASP A 76 -22.49 -4.25 -0.07
CA ASP A 76 -22.67 -5.68 -0.29
C ASP A 76 -21.63 -6.54 0.46
N SER A 77 -20.43 -5.97 0.69
CA SER A 77 -19.32 -6.64 1.36
C SER A 77 -19.19 -6.33 2.85
N GLY A 78 -20.07 -5.49 3.42
CA GLY A 78 -20.02 -5.08 4.83
C GLY A 78 -18.79 -4.22 5.16
N ILE A 79 -18.27 -3.47 4.17
CA ILE A 79 -17.16 -2.52 4.34
C ILE A 79 -17.72 -1.18 4.80
N GLY A 80 -17.43 -0.79 6.03
CA GLY A 80 -17.91 0.45 6.61
C GLY A 80 -17.12 1.67 6.14
N TYR A 81 -15.80 1.53 6.02
CA TYR A 81 -14.93 2.65 5.70
C TYR A 81 -13.76 2.23 4.81
N VAL A 82 -13.37 3.10 3.90
CA VAL A 82 -12.28 2.89 2.96
C VAL A 82 -11.31 4.08 3.01
N ILE A 83 -10.01 3.81 3.05
CA ILE A 83 -8.97 4.81 2.88
C ILE A 83 -8.43 4.69 1.47
N VAL A 84 -8.86 5.60 0.57
CA VAL A 84 -8.47 5.58 -0.83
C VAL A 84 -7.07 6.16 -1.05
N SER A 85 -6.42 5.74 -2.13
CA SER A 85 -5.11 6.22 -2.55
C SER A 85 -4.93 6.18 -4.05
N LEU A 86 -4.07 7.07 -4.59
CA LEU A 86 -3.77 7.08 -6.02
C LEU A 86 -3.09 5.78 -6.45
N THR A 87 -3.64 5.13 -7.46
CA THR A 87 -3.11 3.87 -8.01
C THR A 87 -1.64 3.96 -8.43
N SER A 88 -0.93 2.83 -8.35
CA SER A 88 0.45 2.70 -8.87
C SER A 88 0.50 2.99 -10.39
N PRO A 89 1.58 3.60 -10.89
CA PRO A 89 2.80 4.03 -10.21
C PRO A 89 2.68 5.38 -9.47
N GLY A 90 1.52 6.01 -9.44
CA GLY A 90 1.28 7.24 -8.71
C GLY A 90 2.18 8.40 -9.13
N ILE A 91 2.44 9.28 -8.18
CA ILE A 91 3.33 10.45 -8.36
C ILE A 91 4.77 10.00 -8.59
N GLU A 92 5.15 8.83 -8.07
CA GLU A 92 6.50 8.27 -8.15
C GLU A 92 6.93 7.95 -9.58
N GLY A 93 5.97 7.81 -10.51
CA GLY A 93 6.21 7.64 -11.94
C GLY A 93 6.55 8.91 -12.70
N VAL A 94 6.37 10.09 -12.12
CA VAL A 94 6.63 11.39 -12.74
C VAL A 94 8.09 11.79 -12.55
N PHE A 95 8.81 12.09 -13.66
CA PHE A 95 10.26 12.38 -13.57
C PHE A 95 10.57 13.79 -13.12
N ASP A 96 9.81 14.77 -13.60
CA ASP A 96 10.04 16.18 -13.28
C ASP A 96 9.48 16.54 -11.90
N PRO A 97 10.29 17.04 -10.96
CA PRO A 97 9.85 17.32 -9.58
C PRO A 97 8.74 18.39 -9.49
N ALA A 98 8.72 19.38 -10.40
CA ALA A 98 7.70 20.41 -10.38
C ALA A 98 6.35 19.83 -10.85
N ASN A 99 6.37 19.00 -11.90
CA ASN A 99 5.19 18.27 -12.36
C ASN A 99 4.71 17.27 -11.31
N ALA A 100 5.61 16.55 -10.66
CA ALA A 100 5.27 15.64 -9.55
C ALA A 100 4.57 16.39 -8.40
N THR A 101 5.07 17.58 -8.05
CA THR A 101 4.48 18.43 -7.01
C THR A 101 3.10 18.94 -7.41
N ALA A 102 2.94 19.39 -8.64
CA ALA A 102 1.66 19.88 -9.16
C ALA A 102 0.62 18.75 -9.20
N PHE A 103 1.01 17.58 -9.70
CA PHE A 103 0.13 16.43 -9.78
C PHE A 103 -0.27 15.89 -8.41
N ALA A 104 0.67 15.76 -7.46
CA ALA A 104 0.37 15.34 -6.10
C ALA A 104 -0.71 16.22 -5.47
N ARG A 105 -0.58 17.53 -5.63
CA ARG A 105 -1.54 18.50 -5.12
C ARG A 105 -2.93 18.36 -5.76
N GLN A 106 -2.98 18.14 -7.07
CA GLN A 106 -4.24 17.94 -7.81
C GLN A 106 -4.90 16.61 -7.42
N ALA A 107 -4.14 15.51 -7.37
CA ALA A 107 -4.65 14.20 -7.00
C ALA A 107 -5.21 14.19 -5.56
N ASN A 108 -4.53 14.84 -4.62
CA ASN A 108 -5.02 14.96 -3.24
C ASN A 108 -6.32 15.78 -3.16
N ASN A 109 -6.41 16.89 -3.90
CA ASN A 109 -7.64 17.67 -3.99
C ASN A 109 -8.78 16.85 -4.62
N GLU A 110 -8.48 16.07 -5.66
CA GLU A 110 -9.46 15.22 -6.36
C GLU A 110 -9.98 14.11 -5.45
N MET A 111 -9.11 13.39 -4.72
CA MET A 111 -9.52 12.40 -3.73
C MET A 111 -10.40 13.01 -2.63
N TYR A 112 -10.02 14.17 -2.11
CA TYR A 112 -10.84 14.87 -1.13
C TYR A 112 -12.22 15.25 -1.68
N THR A 113 -12.26 15.89 -2.87
CA THR A 113 -13.50 16.42 -3.45
C THR A 113 -14.47 15.33 -3.90
N ASN A 114 -13.94 14.24 -4.48
CA ASN A 114 -14.76 13.19 -5.09
C ASN A 114 -15.18 12.09 -4.10
N TYR A 115 -14.39 11.85 -3.05
CA TYR A 115 -14.62 10.76 -2.12
C TYR A 115 -14.94 11.26 -0.69
N VAL A 116 -14.01 12.01 -0.09
CA VAL A 116 -14.09 12.36 1.33
C VAL A 116 -15.17 13.41 1.60
N GLN A 117 -15.19 14.50 0.85
CA GLN A 117 -16.12 15.59 1.07
C GLN A 117 -17.60 15.17 0.91
N PRO A 118 -17.98 14.38 -0.13
CA PRO A 118 -19.37 13.92 -0.28
C PRO A 118 -19.77 12.80 0.70
N HIS A 119 -18.80 11.99 1.16
CA HIS A 119 -19.04 10.79 1.95
C HIS A 119 -18.01 10.67 3.10
N PRO A 120 -17.96 11.64 4.05
CA PRO A 120 -16.93 11.68 5.09
C PRO A 120 -17.02 10.52 6.10
N ASP A 121 -18.18 9.88 6.18
CA ASP A 121 -18.45 8.69 6.99
C ASP A 121 -18.08 7.37 6.31
N ARG A 122 -17.72 7.42 5.02
CA ARG A 122 -17.38 6.23 4.21
C ARG A 122 -15.95 6.25 3.69
N PHE A 123 -15.34 7.42 3.51
CA PHE A 123 -14.03 7.56 2.90
C PHE A 123 -13.09 8.45 3.69
N GLY A 124 -11.84 8.00 3.82
CA GLY A 124 -10.67 8.80 4.04
C GLY A 124 -9.70 8.65 2.87
N PHE A 125 -8.53 9.27 2.94
CA PHE A 125 -7.51 9.10 1.92
C PHE A 125 -6.10 9.16 2.49
N PHE A 126 -5.17 8.48 1.82
CA PHE A 126 -3.74 8.69 1.97
C PHE A 126 -3.26 9.70 0.94
N ALA A 127 -2.49 10.66 1.39
CA ALA A 127 -1.93 11.69 0.52
C ALA A 127 -0.88 11.10 -0.42
N SER A 128 -0.93 11.50 -1.69
CA SER A 128 0.17 11.38 -2.64
C SER A 128 1.19 12.49 -2.38
N VAL A 129 2.48 12.16 -2.39
CA VAL A 129 3.55 13.12 -2.06
C VAL A 129 4.69 13.04 -3.09
N PRO A 130 5.26 14.18 -3.53
CA PRO A 130 6.25 14.22 -4.59
C PRO A 130 7.67 13.91 -4.06
N MET A 131 8.00 12.63 -3.82
CA MET A 131 9.30 12.22 -3.29
C MET A 131 10.49 12.48 -4.24
N GLN A 132 10.23 12.97 -5.46
CA GLN A 132 11.25 13.58 -6.33
C GLN A 132 11.87 14.82 -5.69
N ASP A 133 11.10 15.55 -4.87
CA ASP A 133 11.55 16.63 -3.99
C ASP A 133 11.02 16.38 -2.57
N PRO A 134 11.81 15.78 -1.68
CA PRO A 134 11.35 15.46 -0.32
C PRO A 134 10.96 16.66 0.55
N ALA A 135 11.46 17.86 0.27
CA ALA A 135 11.02 19.07 0.97
C ALA A 135 9.62 19.49 0.52
N ALA A 136 9.34 19.42 -0.79
CA ALA A 136 8.00 19.62 -1.34
C ALA A 136 7.04 18.51 -0.86
N ALA A 137 7.51 17.27 -0.73
CA ALA A 137 6.73 16.16 -0.19
C ALA A 137 6.31 16.41 1.26
N ALA A 138 7.22 16.91 2.11
CA ALA A 138 6.91 17.30 3.49
C ALA A 138 5.84 18.41 3.55
N THR A 139 5.97 19.42 2.69
CA THR A 139 5.01 20.54 2.59
C THR A 139 3.63 20.07 2.15
N GLU A 140 3.56 19.19 1.14
CA GLU A 140 2.28 18.68 0.65
C GLU A 140 1.64 17.71 1.63
N LEU A 141 2.41 16.87 2.33
CA LEU A 141 1.90 16.02 3.39
C LEU A 141 1.25 16.87 4.50
N GLU A 142 1.95 17.91 4.98
CA GLU A 142 1.40 18.82 5.99
C GLU A 142 0.09 19.46 5.53
N ARG A 143 0.04 19.96 4.29
CA ARG A 143 -1.18 20.52 3.71
C ARG A 143 -2.32 19.49 3.64
N ALA A 144 -2.04 18.31 3.14
CA ALA A 144 -3.04 17.28 2.97
C ALA A 144 -3.62 16.82 4.31
N VAL A 145 -2.76 16.64 5.33
CA VAL A 145 -3.18 16.25 6.67
C VAL A 145 -3.97 17.37 7.37
N THR A 146 -3.43 18.60 7.37
CA THR A 146 -4.00 19.69 8.18
C THR A 146 -5.19 20.39 7.52
N GLN A 147 -5.27 20.42 6.19
CA GLN A 147 -6.31 21.15 5.47
C GLN A 147 -7.35 20.25 4.80
N LEU A 148 -6.97 19.01 4.40
CA LEU A 148 -7.87 18.07 3.74
C LEU A 148 -8.21 16.85 4.59
N GLY A 149 -7.57 16.67 5.75
CA GLY A 149 -7.82 15.57 6.65
C GLY A 149 -7.25 14.22 6.17
N ALA A 150 -6.16 14.22 5.38
CA ALA A 150 -5.48 12.99 4.99
C ALA A 150 -5.01 12.21 6.22
N LEU A 151 -5.17 10.89 6.18
CA LEU A 151 -4.87 9.99 7.30
C LEU A 151 -3.40 9.53 7.34
N GLY A 152 -2.60 9.97 6.39
CA GLY A 152 -1.19 9.63 6.21
C GLY A 152 -0.78 9.83 4.76
N ALA A 153 0.30 9.19 4.33
CA ALA A 153 0.71 9.15 2.93
C ALA A 153 0.74 7.73 2.38
N LEU A 154 0.49 7.56 1.07
CA LEU A 154 0.81 6.33 0.36
C LEU A 154 1.85 6.64 -0.72
N ILE A 155 2.90 5.83 -0.76
CA ILE A 155 4.02 5.95 -1.69
C ILE A 155 4.18 4.64 -2.45
N ASN A 156 4.13 4.72 -3.78
CA ASN A 156 4.26 3.55 -4.65
C ASN A 156 5.75 3.24 -4.91
N GLY A 157 6.39 2.63 -3.92
CA GLY A 157 7.77 2.18 -3.99
C GLY A 157 8.79 3.33 -4.14
N TYR A 158 9.69 3.21 -5.11
CA TYR A 158 10.72 4.20 -5.42
C TYR A 158 10.19 5.32 -6.32
N SER A 159 10.79 6.51 -6.24
CA SER A 159 10.51 7.62 -7.17
C SER A 159 11.51 7.68 -8.30
N GLN A 160 11.03 7.98 -9.50
CA GLN A 160 11.85 8.19 -10.69
C GLN A 160 12.44 9.61 -10.69
N LEU A 161 13.72 9.73 -11.05
CA LEU A 161 14.44 11.00 -11.13
C LEU A 161 15.13 11.13 -12.48
N GLY A 162 15.24 12.36 -12.99
CA GLY A 162 15.92 12.63 -14.26
C GLY A 162 14.97 12.71 -15.43
N THR A 163 15.21 11.93 -16.47
CA THR A 163 14.37 11.90 -17.68
C THR A 163 14.14 10.44 -18.10
N PRO A 164 13.11 10.16 -18.92
CA PRO A 164 12.87 8.80 -19.42
C PRO A 164 14.11 8.14 -20.08
N ALA A 165 14.94 8.92 -20.77
CA ALA A 165 16.14 8.42 -21.46
C ALA A 165 17.36 8.26 -20.54
N ASN A 166 17.40 9.00 -19.42
CA ASN A 166 18.49 8.97 -18.47
C ASN A 166 17.94 9.22 -17.06
N HIS A 167 17.58 8.14 -16.38
CA HIS A 167 16.95 8.22 -15.08
C HIS A 167 17.66 7.37 -14.03
N THR A 168 17.45 7.77 -12.78
CA THR A 168 17.78 7.02 -11.59
C THR A 168 16.52 6.85 -10.73
N VAL A 169 16.63 6.09 -9.67
CA VAL A 169 15.55 5.90 -8.70
C VAL A 169 15.98 6.35 -7.31
N ARG A 170 15.04 6.88 -6.56
CA ARG A 170 15.21 7.22 -5.14
C ARG A 170 14.36 6.30 -4.30
N TYR A 171 15.00 5.58 -3.40
CA TYR A 171 14.34 4.84 -2.32
C TYR A 171 14.15 5.76 -1.11
N LEU A 172 13.22 5.41 -0.23
CA LEU A 172 12.84 6.26 0.90
C LEU A 172 13.88 6.30 2.04
N ASP A 173 14.87 5.42 2.00
CA ASP A 173 16.04 5.45 2.89
C ASP A 173 17.15 6.43 2.45
N ASP A 174 17.01 7.03 1.26
CA ASP A 174 17.94 8.07 0.78
C ASP A 174 18.00 9.22 1.82
N PRO A 175 19.20 9.68 2.22
CA PRO A 175 19.35 10.80 3.16
C PRO A 175 18.61 12.07 2.76
N ALA A 176 18.38 12.30 1.46
CA ALA A 176 17.58 13.41 0.98
C ALA A 176 16.12 13.35 1.46
N CYS A 177 15.61 12.18 1.85
CA CYS A 177 14.25 11.99 2.38
C CYS A 177 14.10 12.43 3.86
N ALA A 178 15.17 12.86 4.53
CA ALA A 178 15.12 13.27 5.95
C ALA A 178 14.04 14.34 6.26
N PRO A 179 13.84 15.40 5.45
CA PRO A 179 12.77 16.38 5.72
C PRO A 179 11.36 15.76 5.70
N PHE A 180 11.11 14.82 4.80
CA PHE A 180 9.84 14.10 4.74
C PHE A 180 9.61 13.25 5.99
N TRP A 181 10.58 12.43 6.40
CA TRP A 181 10.45 11.60 7.58
C TRP A 181 10.33 12.40 8.88
N ALA A 182 11.00 13.55 8.98
CA ALA A 182 10.80 14.47 10.09
C ALA A 182 9.36 14.99 10.17
N LYS A 183 8.76 15.34 9.02
CA LYS A 183 7.36 15.79 8.95
C LYS A 183 6.37 14.65 9.25
N VAL A 184 6.62 13.44 8.78
CA VAL A 184 5.83 12.24 9.14
C VAL A 184 5.81 12.03 10.66
N ALA A 185 6.99 12.13 11.30
CA ALA A 185 7.10 11.99 12.76
C ALA A 185 6.40 13.14 13.52
N GLU A 186 6.49 14.38 13.01
CA GLU A 186 5.85 15.56 13.58
C GLU A 186 4.32 15.46 13.53
N LEU A 187 3.78 15.02 12.40
CA LEU A 187 2.32 14.88 12.19
C LEU A 187 1.75 13.61 12.84
N ASP A 188 2.61 12.70 13.28
CA ASP A 188 2.25 11.38 13.83
C ASP A 188 1.28 10.58 12.95
N VAL A 189 1.52 10.58 11.64
CA VAL A 189 0.73 9.82 10.66
C VAL A 189 1.52 8.65 10.08
N PRO A 190 0.87 7.55 9.66
CA PRO A 190 1.55 6.44 9.02
C PRO A 190 1.90 6.73 7.55
N VAL A 191 2.87 5.99 7.02
CA VAL A 191 3.19 5.92 5.61
C VAL A 191 2.88 4.52 5.09
N TYR A 192 2.00 4.41 4.10
CA TYR A 192 1.77 3.17 3.38
C TYR A 192 2.81 3.04 2.27
N LEU A 193 3.65 2.01 2.33
CA LEU A 193 4.60 1.66 1.28
C LEU A 193 3.93 0.62 0.37
N HIS A 194 3.41 1.10 -0.76
CA HIS A 194 2.68 0.30 -1.73
C HIS A 194 3.61 -0.26 -2.82
N PRO A 195 3.34 -1.45 -3.33
CA PRO A 195 4.15 -2.07 -4.38
C PRO A 195 4.14 -1.33 -5.73
N ARG A 196 5.21 -1.58 -6.50
CA ARG A 196 5.30 -1.31 -7.93
C ARG A 196 6.30 -2.27 -8.58
N PRO A 197 6.35 -2.38 -9.94
CA PRO A 197 7.36 -3.20 -10.60
C PRO A 197 8.78 -2.80 -10.18
N PRO A 198 9.71 -3.76 -10.05
CA PRO A 198 11.13 -3.44 -9.86
C PRO A 198 11.65 -2.48 -10.94
N PRO A 199 12.63 -1.61 -10.64
CA PRO A 199 13.18 -0.71 -11.65
C PRO A 199 13.79 -1.50 -12.82
N PRO A 200 13.82 -0.94 -14.04
CA PRO A 200 14.28 -1.64 -15.24
C PRO A 200 15.64 -2.31 -15.09
N SER A 201 16.55 -1.73 -14.33
CA SER A 201 17.87 -2.30 -14.04
C SER A 201 17.84 -3.62 -13.26
N GLN A 202 16.74 -3.93 -12.58
CA GLN A 202 16.55 -5.15 -11.77
C GLN A 202 15.63 -6.17 -12.42
N GLN A 203 15.11 -5.89 -13.62
CA GLN A 203 14.09 -6.72 -14.27
C GLN A 203 14.65 -7.90 -15.07
N GLN A 204 15.98 -8.07 -15.16
CA GLN A 204 16.59 -9.17 -15.90
C GLN A 204 16.09 -10.55 -15.43
N LEU A 205 15.78 -10.71 -14.15
CA LEU A 205 15.23 -11.94 -13.57
C LEU A 205 13.90 -12.35 -14.22
N TYR A 206 13.15 -11.40 -14.75
CA TYR A 206 11.80 -11.63 -15.28
C TYR A 206 11.75 -11.77 -16.80
N HIS A 207 12.90 -11.76 -17.49
CA HIS A 207 12.94 -11.93 -18.94
C HIS A 207 12.33 -13.28 -19.34
N GLY A 208 11.39 -13.25 -20.30
CA GLY A 208 10.62 -14.41 -20.73
C GLY A 208 9.37 -14.71 -19.88
N TYR A 209 9.24 -14.09 -18.71
CA TYR A 209 8.11 -14.27 -17.79
C TYR A 209 7.63 -12.91 -17.23
N PRO A 210 7.17 -11.98 -18.10
CA PRO A 210 6.94 -10.59 -17.70
C PRO A 210 5.90 -10.42 -16.58
N MET A 211 4.91 -11.33 -16.49
CA MET A 211 3.92 -11.30 -15.42
C MET A 211 4.54 -11.45 -14.02
N LEU A 212 5.71 -12.09 -13.91
CA LEU A 212 6.43 -12.20 -12.63
C LEU A 212 7.01 -10.86 -12.16
N ALA A 213 7.19 -9.87 -13.03
CA ALA A 213 7.64 -8.53 -12.63
C ALA A 213 6.56 -7.71 -11.90
N HIS A 214 5.29 -8.16 -11.99
CA HIS A 214 4.11 -7.49 -11.44
C HIS A 214 3.67 -8.10 -10.11
N ALA A 215 2.36 -7.96 -9.81
CA ALA A 215 1.72 -8.41 -8.59
C ALA A 215 1.89 -9.91 -8.30
N ALA A 216 2.19 -10.72 -9.33
CA ALA A 216 2.45 -12.15 -9.13
C ALA A 216 3.67 -12.43 -8.24
N TYR A 217 4.72 -11.56 -8.27
CA TYR A 217 5.93 -11.75 -7.47
C TYR A 217 6.78 -10.49 -7.32
N GLY A 218 7.08 -9.77 -8.41
CA GLY A 218 8.06 -8.69 -8.45
C GLY A 218 7.70 -7.51 -7.55
N PHE A 219 6.43 -7.19 -7.43
CA PHE A 219 5.92 -6.17 -6.52
C PHE A 219 6.32 -6.48 -5.08
N GLY A 220 6.00 -7.68 -4.60
CA GLY A 220 6.32 -8.07 -3.24
C GLY A 220 7.82 -8.13 -2.98
N ALA A 221 8.60 -8.67 -3.92
CA ALA A 221 10.06 -8.74 -3.78
C ALA A 221 10.72 -7.35 -3.70
N GLU A 222 10.26 -6.39 -4.53
CA GLU A 222 10.73 -5.00 -4.51
C GLU A 222 10.36 -4.30 -3.21
N THR A 223 9.10 -4.40 -2.80
CA THR A 223 8.59 -3.74 -1.59
C THR A 223 9.21 -4.31 -0.32
N ALA A 224 9.38 -5.63 -0.23
CA ALA A 224 10.10 -6.26 0.87
C ALA A 224 11.56 -5.76 0.97
N GLY A 225 12.26 -5.68 -0.16
CA GLY A 225 13.61 -5.11 -0.23
C GLY A 225 13.65 -3.66 0.23
N HIS A 226 12.69 -2.84 -0.21
CA HIS A 226 12.58 -1.44 0.19
C HIS A 226 12.30 -1.29 1.71
N ALA A 227 11.41 -2.09 2.26
CA ALA A 227 11.14 -2.11 3.70
C ALA A 227 12.39 -2.49 4.53
N LEU A 228 13.16 -3.50 4.09
CA LEU A 228 14.44 -3.84 4.71
C LEU A 228 15.43 -2.68 4.65
N ARG A 229 15.54 -1.96 3.53
CA ARG A 229 16.39 -0.75 3.43
C ARG A 229 16.00 0.30 4.47
N LEU A 230 14.70 0.56 4.65
CA LEU A 230 14.21 1.48 5.69
C LEU A 230 14.62 1.04 7.10
N MET A 231 14.49 -0.25 7.41
CA MET A 231 14.89 -0.80 8.72
C MET A 231 16.40 -0.63 8.95
N LEU A 232 17.23 -0.96 7.93
CA LEU A 232 18.69 -0.93 8.04
C LEU A 232 19.28 0.50 7.99
N SER A 233 18.54 1.47 7.45
CA SER A 233 18.97 2.87 7.36
C SER A 233 19.07 3.60 8.70
N GLY A 234 18.59 2.99 9.79
CA GLY A 234 18.46 3.63 11.11
C GLY A 234 17.34 4.67 11.18
N LEU A 235 16.39 4.67 10.23
CA LEU A 235 15.24 5.57 10.25
C LEU A 235 14.46 5.47 11.57
N PHE A 236 14.12 4.26 11.95
CA PHE A 236 13.31 4.01 13.14
C PHE A 236 14.05 4.22 14.45
N ASP A 237 15.38 4.23 14.42
CA ASP A 237 16.19 4.61 15.59
C ASP A 237 16.21 6.13 15.79
N ARG A 238 16.18 6.89 14.70
CA ARG A 238 16.08 8.36 14.72
C ARG A 238 14.63 8.83 14.97
N HIS A 239 13.66 8.11 14.45
CA HIS A 239 12.23 8.45 14.51
C HIS A 239 11.42 7.24 14.99
N PRO A 240 11.47 6.87 16.28
CA PRO A 240 10.88 5.63 16.79
C PRO A 240 9.34 5.60 16.72
N THR A 241 8.70 6.74 16.54
CA THR A 241 7.23 6.85 16.40
C THR A 241 6.75 6.63 14.96
N VAL A 242 7.65 6.67 13.97
CA VAL A 242 7.27 6.46 12.56
C VAL A 242 6.70 5.07 12.37
N ARG A 243 5.55 5.02 11.69
CA ARG A 243 4.81 3.81 11.36
C ARG A 243 4.74 3.64 9.87
N VAL A 244 5.04 2.43 9.39
CA VAL A 244 4.94 2.04 7.97
C VAL A 244 3.91 0.92 7.85
N VAL A 245 3.03 1.01 6.87
CA VAL A 245 2.08 -0.05 6.52
C VAL A 245 2.55 -0.74 5.25
N LEU A 246 2.52 -2.05 5.23
CA LEU A 246 2.81 -2.89 4.06
C LEU A 246 1.56 -3.68 3.67
N GLY A 247 1.36 -3.87 2.40
CA GLY A 247 0.33 -4.75 1.86
C GLY A 247 0.63 -6.24 2.02
N HIS A 248 -0.26 -7.08 1.53
CA HIS A 248 -0.05 -8.50 1.18
C HIS A 248 0.63 -9.30 2.29
N CYS A 249 0.16 -9.15 3.56
CA CYS A 249 0.78 -9.78 4.73
C CYS A 249 2.27 -9.39 4.91
N ALA A 250 2.60 -8.10 4.70
CA ALA A 250 3.95 -7.55 4.76
C ALA A 250 4.95 -8.21 3.79
N GLU A 251 4.48 -8.53 2.56
CA GLU A 251 5.33 -8.93 1.43
C GLU A 251 6.26 -10.11 1.76
N ALA A 252 5.75 -11.11 2.46
CA ALA A 252 6.48 -12.29 2.94
C ALA A 252 7.61 -12.01 3.95
N LEU A 253 7.79 -10.77 4.41
CA LEU A 253 8.80 -10.45 5.43
C LEU A 253 8.63 -11.23 6.73
N PRO A 254 7.41 -11.47 7.26
CA PRO A 254 7.24 -12.30 8.45
C PRO A 254 7.89 -13.67 8.32
N PHE A 255 7.73 -14.33 7.18
CA PHE A 255 8.35 -15.63 6.89
C PHE A 255 9.89 -15.56 6.80
N LEU A 256 10.45 -14.43 6.34
CA LEU A 256 11.88 -14.26 6.08
C LEU A 256 12.65 -13.64 7.25
N ALA A 257 12.00 -12.91 8.14
CA ALA A 257 12.62 -12.03 9.13
C ALA A 257 13.68 -12.70 10.00
N HIS A 258 13.37 -13.91 10.52
CA HIS A 258 14.35 -14.66 11.31
C HIS A 258 15.62 -14.97 10.52
N ARG A 259 15.49 -15.40 9.25
CA ARG A 259 16.66 -15.69 8.42
C ARG A 259 17.47 -14.42 8.12
N VAL A 260 16.80 -13.32 7.84
CA VAL A 260 17.47 -12.02 7.60
C VAL A 260 18.28 -11.64 8.84
N ASP A 261 17.68 -11.62 10.02
CA ASP A 261 18.38 -11.31 11.28
C ASP A 261 19.61 -12.20 11.49
N GLN A 262 19.45 -13.52 11.30
CA GLN A 262 20.56 -14.47 11.47
C GLN A 262 21.71 -14.23 10.48
N ARG A 263 21.43 -13.73 9.27
CA ARG A 263 22.48 -13.46 8.27
C ARG A 263 23.17 -12.12 8.49
N LEU A 264 22.44 -11.13 8.93
CA LEU A 264 23.01 -9.83 9.31
C LEU A 264 23.97 -9.94 10.49
N LEU A 265 23.69 -10.85 11.46
CA LEU A 265 24.57 -11.08 12.63
C LEU A 265 25.96 -11.62 12.29
N ILE A 266 26.15 -12.32 11.17
CA ILE A 266 27.45 -12.85 10.74
C ILE A 266 28.21 -11.92 9.80
N GLY A 267 27.61 -10.79 9.44
CA GLY A 267 28.23 -9.74 8.65
C GLY A 267 29.26 -8.93 9.44
N VAL A 268 29.97 -8.05 8.74
CA VAL A 268 30.86 -7.08 9.40
C VAL A 268 30.00 -6.05 10.13
N PRO A 269 30.18 -5.81 11.43
CA PRO A 269 29.40 -4.85 12.17
C PRO A 269 29.37 -3.47 11.49
N GLY A 270 28.16 -2.94 11.22
CA GLY A 270 27.98 -1.64 10.56
C GLY A 270 28.08 -1.65 9.03
N ALA A 271 28.42 -2.79 8.40
CA ALA A 271 28.43 -2.90 6.94
C ALA A 271 27.03 -2.80 6.30
N ASP A 272 26.01 -3.24 7.04
CA ASP A 272 24.62 -3.27 6.60
C ASP A 272 23.82 -2.02 7.03
N GLY A 273 24.49 -0.96 7.45
CA GLY A 273 23.87 0.30 7.84
C GLY A 273 23.89 0.58 9.35
N PRO A 274 23.37 1.74 9.76
CA PRO A 274 23.47 2.23 11.14
C PRO A 274 22.33 1.73 12.08
N HIS A 275 21.54 0.74 11.67
CA HIS A 275 20.44 0.22 12.48
C HIS A 275 20.93 -0.33 13.83
N GLN A 276 20.11 -0.17 14.88
CA GLN A 276 20.44 -0.57 16.24
C GLN A 276 19.63 -1.79 16.73
N ARG A 277 18.62 -2.19 15.99
CA ARG A 277 17.71 -3.30 16.35
C ARG A 277 17.61 -4.30 15.21
N SER A 278 17.08 -5.48 15.53
CA SER A 278 16.82 -6.53 14.54
C SER A 278 15.65 -6.16 13.62
N VAL A 279 15.58 -6.76 12.44
CA VAL A 279 14.43 -6.65 11.52
C VAL A 279 13.12 -7.04 12.22
N ARG A 280 13.14 -8.14 12.98
CA ARG A 280 11.97 -8.58 13.77
C ARG A 280 11.53 -7.54 14.80
N TYR A 281 12.48 -6.82 15.42
CA TYR A 281 12.13 -5.73 16.32
C TYR A 281 11.35 -4.62 15.59
N TYR A 282 11.85 -4.18 14.42
CA TYR A 282 11.18 -3.13 13.66
C TYR A 282 9.81 -3.57 13.14
N LEU A 283 9.69 -4.81 12.62
CA LEU A 283 8.40 -5.36 12.20
C LEU A 283 7.35 -5.29 13.31
N ARG A 284 7.73 -5.58 14.54
CA ARG A 284 6.81 -5.57 15.69
C ARG A 284 6.50 -4.18 16.25
N ASN A 285 7.37 -3.20 16.02
CA ASN A 285 7.24 -1.88 16.66
C ASN A 285 6.86 -0.76 15.69
N ASN A 286 7.35 -0.82 14.45
CA ASN A 286 7.22 0.24 13.47
C ASN A 286 6.35 -0.13 12.26
N PHE A 287 6.12 -1.43 12.04
CA PHE A 287 5.38 -1.87 10.87
C PHE A 287 3.98 -2.40 11.21
N TYR A 288 3.11 -2.26 10.23
CA TYR A 288 1.79 -2.89 10.17
C TYR A 288 1.67 -3.64 8.85
N ALA A 289 0.84 -4.67 8.81
CA ALA A 289 0.57 -5.45 7.61
C ALA A 289 -0.93 -5.44 7.29
N THR A 290 -1.29 -5.32 6.01
CA THR A 290 -2.67 -5.57 5.58
C THR A 290 -2.83 -6.97 4.99
N LEU A 291 -4.07 -7.44 4.91
CA LEU A 291 -4.41 -8.71 4.28
C LEU A 291 -4.73 -8.58 2.78
N ALA A 292 -4.54 -7.38 2.19
CA ALA A 292 -4.81 -7.13 0.78
C ALA A 292 -4.34 -8.28 -0.12
N GLY A 293 -5.19 -8.75 -1.03
CA GLY A 293 -4.87 -9.80 -1.99
C GLY A 293 -4.56 -11.20 -1.41
N VAL A 294 -4.52 -11.38 -0.07
CA VAL A 294 -4.12 -12.64 0.55
C VAL A 294 -5.28 -13.31 1.26
N ARG A 295 -5.77 -14.40 0.69
CA ARG A 295 -6.87 -15.24 1.22
C ARG A 295 -6.36 -16.63 1.64
N ARG A 296 -5.33 -16.66 2.52
CA ARG A 296 -4.71 -17.90 2.99
C ARG A 296 -4.46 -17.85 4.50
N LEU A 297 -5.17 -18.67 5.25
CA LEU A 297 -5.12 -18.69 6.71
C LEU A 297 -3.71 -18.90 7.29
N SER A 298 -2.91 -19.81 6.71
CA SER A 298 -1.55 -20.05 7.20
C SER A 298 -0.65 -18.81 7.08
N THR A 299 -0.77 -18.05 5.99
CA THR A 299 -0.01 -16.80 5.79
C THR A 299 -0.45 -15.74 6.79
N VAL A 300 -1.76 -15.58 7.01
CA VAL A 300 -2.30 -14.63 8.00
C VAL A 300 -1.86 -14.98 9.42
N ARG A 301 -1.88 -16.27 9.78
CA ARG A 301 -1.39 -16.72 11.11
C ARG A 301 0.10 -16.46 11.31
N ASP A 302 0.93 -16.74 10.31
CA ASP A 302 2.37 -16.47 10.35
C ASP A 302 2.64 -14.97 10.53
N THR A 303 1.89 -14.12 9.82
CA THR A 303 1.97 -12.65 9.96
C THR A 303 1.58 -12.20 11.37
N ILE A 304 0.48 -12.71 11.91
CA ILE A 304 0.03 -12.41 13.28
C ILE A 304 1.07 -12.90 14.33
N GLU A 305 1.62 -14.09 14.17
CA GLU A 305 2.61 -14.66 15.09
C GLU A 305 3.90 -13.84 15.08
N GLU A 306 4.39 -13.46 13.90
CA GLU A 306 5.64 -12.71 13.79
C GLU A 306 5.48 -11.23 14.19
N MET A 307 4.44 -10.55 13.75
CA MET A 307 4.29 -9.10 13.95
C MET A 307 3.49 -8.74 15.22
N GLY A 308 2.57 -9.59 15.63
CA GLY A 308 1.58 -9.36 16.67
C GLY A 308 0.20 -9.05 16.10
N GLU A 309 -0.85 -9.55 16.75
CA GLU A 309 -2.25 -9.39 16.31
C GLU A 309 -2.67 -7.92 16.14
N ASP A 310 -2.14 -7.04 16.99
CA ASP A 310 -2.42 -5.59 16.97
C ASP A 310 -1.73 -4.85 15.82
N ARG A 311 -0.94 -5.54 15.00
CA ARG A 311 -0.20 -5.00 13.85
C ARG A 311 -0.78 -5.43 12.52
N VAL A 312 -1.83 -6.24 12.51
CA VAL A 312 -2.44 -6.74 11.28
C VAL A 312 -3.78 -6.03 11.05
N LEU A 313 -4.01 -5.62 9.81
CA LEU A 313 -5.14 -4.81 9.35
C LEU A 313 -5.84 -5.54 8.20
N TRP A 314 -7.13 -5.32 8.04
CA TRP A 314 -7.85 -5.81 6.89
C TRP A 314 -7.75 -4.84 5.71
N SER A 315 -7.73 -5.37 4.48
CA SER A 315 -7.83 -4.60 3.24
C SER A 315 -8.13 -5.53 2.07
N VAL A 316 -8.46 -4.97 0.92
CA VAL A 316 -8.86 -5.72 -0.27
C VAL A 316 -7.86 -5.63 -1.40
N ASP A 317 -7.39 -4.43 -1.75
CA ASP A 317 -6.68 -4.06 -2.99
C ASP A 317 -7.69 -3.81 -4.15
N TYR A 318 -8.86 -3.23 -3.83
CA TYR A 318 -9.87 -2.89 -4.84
C TYR A 318 -9.39 -1.71 -5.72
N PRO A 319 -9.58 -1.74 -7.06
CA PRO A 319 -10.39 -2.67 -7.84
C PRO A 319 -9.64 -3.86 -8.43
N TYR A 320 -8.38 -4.08 -8.08
CA TYR A 320 -7.57 -5.20 -8.58
C TYR A 320 -8.01 -6.53 -7.99
N GLU A 321 -8.52 -6.51 -6.76
CA GLU A 321 -9.14 -7.61 -6.06
C GLU A 321 -10.63 -7.33 -5.81
N SER A 322 -11.44 -8.39 -5.61
CA SER A 322 -12.88 -8.28 -5.36
C SER A 322 -13.17 -8.03 -3.87
N ASN A 323 -13.97 -7.00 -3.57
CA ASN A 323 -14.49 -6.75 -2.22
C ASN A 323 -15.29 -7.96 -1.69
N GLU A 324 -16.13 -8.55 -2.54
CA GLU A 324 -16.98 -9.69 -2.17
C GLU A 324 -16.13 -10.91 -1.81
N ASP A 325 -15.17 -11.29 -2.68
CA ASP A 325 -14.30 -12.45 -2.45
C ASP A 325 -13.47 -12.29 -1.17
N ALA A 326 -12.93 -11.08 -0.94
CA ALA A 326 -12.11 -10.77 0.24
C ALA A 326 -12.95 -10.81 1.52
N ALA A 327 -14.17 -10.23 1.48
CA ALA A 327 -15.08 -10.22 2.61
C ALA A 327 -15.61 -11.64 2.90
N ASP A 328 -16.07 -12.39 1.90
CA ASP A 328 -16.58 -13.74 2.05
C ASP A 328 -15.52 -14.66 2.67
N TRP A 329 -14.28 -14.56 2.21
CA TRP A 329 -13.20 -15.33 2.79
C TRP A 329 -12.94 -14.93 4.25
N PHE A 330 -12.83 -13.63 4.55
CA PHE A 330 -12.49 -13.15 5.89
C PHE A 330 -13.60 -13.45 6.90
N ASP A 331 -14.85 -13.23 6.52
CA ASP A 331 -16.01 -13.48 7.37
C ASP A 331 -16.18 -14.99 7.64
N GLY A 332 -15.97 -15.83 6.61
CA GLY A 332 -16.15 -17.28 6.68
C GLY A 332 -14.92 -18.08 7.12
N VAL A 333 -13.72 -17.49 7.18
CA VAL A 333 -12.52 -18.27 7.49
C VAL A 333 -12.59 -18.86 8.91
N GLU A 334 -12.48 -20.18 9.00
CA GLU A 334 -12.35 -20.89 10.27
C GLU A 334 -10.91 -20.80 10.80
N GLY A 335 -10.79 -20.67 12.13
CA GLY A 335 -9.47 -20.68 12.79
C GLY A 335 -8.83 -19.30 13.01
N LEU A 336 -9.55 -18.22 12.69
CA LEU A 336 -9.38 -16.90 13.30
C LEU A 336 -10.52 -16.71 14.31
N GLY A 337 -10.19 -16.45 15.57
CA GLY A 337 -11.20 -16.17 16.59
C GLY A 337 -11.96 -14.88 16.32
N ASN A 338 -13.19 -14.73 16.83
CA ASN A 338 -14.01 -13.55 16.62
C ASN A 338 -13.32 -12.25 17.09
N GLU A 339 -12.58 -12.30 18.20
CA GLU A 339 -11.83 -11.14 18.69
C GLU A 339 -10.68 -10.76 17.73
N THR A 340 -9.96 -11.76 17.19
CA THR A 340 -8.95 -11.52 16.14
C THR A 340 -9.58 -10.89 14.90
N LYS A 341 -10.72 -11.42 14.44
CA LYS A 341 -11.46 -10.85 13.30
C LYS A 341 -11.89 -9.40 13.58
N ARG A 342 -12.38 -9.12 14.79
CA ARG A 342 -12.74 -7.76 15.20
C ARG A 342 -11.54 -6.81 15.16
N LYS A 343 -10.41 -7.21 15.75
CA LYS A 343 -9.18 -6.41 15.76
C LYS A 343 -8.67 -6.15 14.35
N VAL A 344 -8.50 -7.21 13.57
CA VAL A 344 -7.96 -7.14 12.20
C VAL A 344 -8.93 -6.41 11.27
N GLY A 345 -10.22 -6.68 11.34
CA GLY A 345 -11.24 -6.13 10.45
C GLY A 345 -11.42 -4.61 10.59
N TRP A 346 -11.32 -4.09 11.81
CA TRP A 346 -11.51 -2.64 12.05
C TRP A 346 -10.80 -2.09 13.28
N GLY A 347 -10.77 -2.78 14.44
CA GLY A 347 -10.31 -2.21 15.70
C GLY A 347 -8.87 -1.71 15.68
N ASN A 348 -7.97 -2.35 14.93
CA ASN A 348 -6.59 -1.88 14.78
C ASN A 348 -6.52 -0.61 13.92
N ALA A 349 -7.30 -0.53 12.84
CA ALA A 349 -7.39 0.67 12.01
C ALA A 349 -7.97 1.86 12.78
N GLU A 350 -9.06 1.66 13.53
CA GLU A 350 -9.64 2.70 14.41
C GLU A 350 -8.59 3.29 15.36
N ARG A 351 -7.79 2.43 15.98
CA ARG A 351 -6.73 2.86 16.91
C ARG A 351 -5.61 3.63 16.22
N ILE A 352 -5.16 3.18 15.04
CA ILE A 352 -4.04 3.81 14.31
C ILE A 352 -4.41 5.18 13.78
N PHE A 353 -5.64 5.32 13.26
CA PHE A 353 -6.11 6.55 12.62
C PHE A 353 -6.92 7.44 13.57
N GLY A 354 -7.07 7.07 14.85
CA GLY A 354 -7.84 7.83 15.81
C GLY A 354 -9.34 7.94 15.48
N MET A 355 -9.84 6.99 14.70
CA MET A 355 -11.25 6.92 14.35
C MET A 355 -12.04 6.53 15.60
N ARG A 356 -13.08 7.27 15.93
CA ARG A 356 -14.02 6.85 16.99
C ARG A 356 -14.88 5.75 16.40
N GLY A 357 -14.89 4.58 17.03
CA GLY A 357 -15.76 3.48 16.62
C GLY A 357 -17.17 4.01 16.41
N GLY A 358 -17.65 3.95 15.20
CA GLY A 358 -19.07 4.15 14.92
C GLY A 358 -19.79 3.07 15.69
N GLY A 359 -20.50 3.46 16.76
CA GLY A 359 -21.33 2.52 17.52
C GLY A 359 -22.33 1.89 16.56
N HIS A 360 -22.11 0.65 16.22
CA HIS A 360 -23.04 -0.19 15.47
C HIS A 360 -23.78 -1.11 16.43
#